data_4561c7bc115dc5a4257d8e4e63f0cd8a
#
_entry.id   4561c7bc115dc5a4257d8e4e63f0cd8a
#
_cell.length_a   1.000
_cell.length_b   1.000
_cell.length_c   1.000
_cell.angle_alpha   90.00
_cell.angle_beta   90.00
_cell.angle_gamma   90.00
#
_symmetry.space_group_name_H-M   'P 1'
#
loop_
_entity.id
_entity.type
_entity.pdbx_description
1 polymer ?
#
loop_
_entity_poly.entity_id
_entity_poly.type
_entity_poly.pdbx_seq_one_letter_code
_entity_poly.pdbx_strand_id
1 'polypeptide(L)'
;YIPGVGIDLSRFYPKTAAEIAEKKRELGLCEKKMILLSSGELIHRKNHETIIRAVALLKENFPDFQYLICGHGVLEDQLRGLAKELKVEEKVRFLGYREDMRDIYGIADIFLFPSYQEGLPMALLEAMASGLPVICSDIRGSRDLMEPEREAEQIFCKGGIMIKNADDVEAYAQAVRQLAVKPKELVRMGQANASRAAQFASERVQETMKMIYERLA
;
A
#
# COMPACT_ATOMS: atom_id res chain seq x y z
N TYR A 1 7.69 0.66 24.25
CA TYR A 1 7.10 0.29 22.94
C TYR A 1 7.95 -0.78 22.28
N ILE A 2 7.35 -1.88 21.89
CA ILE A 2 8.00 -2.97 21.16
C ILE A 2 7.43 -2.94 19.74
N PRO A 3 8.26 -2.75 18.69
CA PRO A 3 7.79 -2.56 17.32
C PRO A 3 7.32 -3.85 16.62
N GLY A 4 6.77 -4.81 17.36
CA GLY A 4 6.21 -6.06 16.79
C GLY A 4 7.29 -7.03 16.30
N VAL A 5 7.05 -7.69 15.16
CA VAL A 5 7.93 -8.76 14.62
C VAL A 5 9.08 -8.22 13.76
N GLY A 6 8.96 -6.97 13.29
CA GLY A 6 9.91 -6.37 12.34
C GLY A 6 9.70 -6.81 10.90
N ILE A 7 10.50 -6.23 9.99
CA ILE A 7 10.49 -6.49 8.54
C ILE A 7 11.83 -7.03 8.07
N ASP A 8 11.80 -8.04 7.21
CA ASP A 8 12.99 -8.57 6.54
C ASP A 8 13.34 -7.69 5.33
N LEU A 9 14.34 -6.84 5.50
CA LEU A 9 14.81 -5.93 4.45
C LEU A 9 15.63 -6.64 3.36
N SER A 10 16.06 -7.88 3.55
CA SER A 10 16.68 -8.68 2.49
C SER A 10 15.63 -9.18 1.49
N ARG A 11 14.38 -9.28 1.94
CA ARG A 11 13.24 -9.72 1.14
C ARG A 11 12.49 -8.55 0.52
N PHE A 12 12.24 -7.47 1.28
CA PHE A 12 11.47 -6.29 0.84
C PHE A 12 12.39 -5.08 0.67
N TYR A 13 12.62 -4.69 -0.57
CA TYR A 13 13.48 -3.57 -0.97
C TYR A 13 13.06 -3.03 -2.35
N PRO A 14 13.41 -1.77 -2.69
CA PRO A 14 13.11 -1.20 -3.98
C PRO A 14 13.74 -1.99 -5.13
N LYS A 15 12.95 -2.36 -6.13
CA LYS A 15 13.38 -3.16 -7.28
C LYS A 15 14.08 -2.32 -8.35
N THR A 16 14.94 -2.96 -9.12
CA THR A 16 15.56 -2.36 -10.31
C THR A 16 14.56 -2.25 -11.46
N ALA A 17 14.80 -1.34 -12.40
CA ALA A 17 13.94 -1.18 -13.57
C ALA A 17 13.83 -2.49 -14.41
N ALA A 18 14.88 -3.30 -14.46
CA ALA A 18 14.86 -4.58 -15.15
C ALA A 18 13.92 -5.60 -14.48
N GLU A 19 14.00 -5.76 -13.15
CA GLU A 19 13.11 -6.63 -12.38
C GLU A 19 11.64 -6.18 -12.52
N ILE A 20 11.37 -4.87 -12.48
CA ILE A 20 10.04 -4.28 -12.66
C ILE A 20 9.49 -4.63 -14.06
N ALA A 21 10.28 -4.42 -15.12
CA ALA A 21 9.85 -4.68 -16.49
C ALA A 21 9.57 -6.17 -16.72
N GLU A 22 10.42 -7.07 -16.17
CA GLU A 22 10.24 -8.51 -16.25
C GLU A 22 8.94 -8.93 -15.56
N LYS A 23 8.68 -8.47 -14.35
CA LYS A 23 7.48 -8.83 -13.59
C LYS A 23 6.21 -8.26 -14.21
N LYS A 24 6.22 -7.04 -14.74
CA LYS A 24 5.10 -6.47 -15.50
C LYS A 24 4.79 -7.35 -16.73
N ARG A 25 5.81 -7.82 -17.45
CA ARG A 25 5.65 -8.70 -18.62
C ARG A 25 5.07 -10.06 -18.23
N GLU A 26 5.58 -10.69 -17.17
CA GLU A 26 5.05 -11.96 -16.62
C GLU A 26 3.56 -11.87 -16.33
N LEU A 27 3.13 -10.75 -15.75
CA LEU A 27 1.73 -10.52 -15.41
C LEU A 27 0.89 -10.00 -16.61
N GLY A 28 1.47 -9.79 -17.78
CA GLY A 28 0.77 -9.20 -18.92
C GLY A 28 0.29 -7.78 -18.66
N LEU A 29 1.05 -7.01 -17.86
CA LEU A 29 0.74 -5.60 -17.57
C LEU A 29 1.44 -4.69 -18.57
N CYS A 30 0.74 -3.64 -18.99
CA CYS A 30 1.33 -2.60 -19.84
C CYS A 30 2.33 -1.76 -19.04
N GLU A 31 3.56 -1.62 -19.55
CA GLU A 31 4.63 -0.87 -18.87
C GLU A 31 4.26 0.60 -18.59
N LYS A 32 3.45 1.21 -19.47
CA LYS A 32 3.06 2.62 -19.37
C LYS A 32 1.91 2.90 -18.41
N LYS A 33 1.21 1.86 -17.96
CA LYS A 33 0.10 2.02 -17.01
C LYS A 33 0.62 2.26 -15.60
N MET A 34 0.00 3.22 -14.92
CA MET A 34 0.19 3.37 -13.48
C MET A 34 -0.44 2.18 -12.76
N ILE A 35 0.29 1.61 -11.82
CA ILE A 35 -0.17 0.47 -11.02
C ILE A 35 -0.49 0.93 -9.61
N LEU A 36 -1.77 0.86 -9.25
CA LEU A 36 -2.25 0.98 -7.88
C LEU A 36 -2.33 -0.42 -7.28
N LEU A 37 -1.94 -0.59 -6.03
CA LEU A 37 -1.89 -1.90 -5.38
C LEU A 37 -2.51 -1.86 -3.99
N SER A 38 -3.31 -2.87 -3.66
CA SER A 38 -3.66 -3.22 -2.28
C SER A 38 -3.33 -4.68 -2.02
N SER A 39 -2.94 -5.01 -0.80
CA SER A 39 -2.71 -6.39 -0.37
C SER A 39 -3.32 -6.65 1.01
N GLY A 40 -3.92 -7.82 1.16
CA GLY A 40 -4.52 -8.27 2.41
C GLY A 40 -5.71 -9.20 2.17
N GLU A 41 -6.21 -9.77 3.25
CA GLU A 41 -7.39 -10.61 3.23
C GLU A 41 -8.63 -9.83 2.73
N LEU A 42 -9.46 -10.44 1.88
CA LEU A 42 -10.66 -9.80 1.34
C LEU A 42 -11.82 -9.91 2.33
N ILE A 43 -11.74 -9.11 3.39
CA ILE A 43 -12.71 -9.01 4.49
C ILE A 43 -13.07 -7.55 4.76
N HIS A 44 -14.18 -7.32 5.45
CA HIS A 44 -14.70 -5.98 5.75
C HIS A 44 -13.64 -5.05 6.36
N ARG A 45 -12.85 -5.54 7.31
CA ARG A 45 -11.83 -4.75 8.01
C ARG A 45 -10.78 -4.13 7.07
N LYS A 46 -10.47 -4.78 5.94
CA LYS A 46 -9.49 -4.32 4.93
C LYS A 46 -10.05 -3.29 3.95
N ASN A 47 -11.38 -3.15 3.88
CA ASN A 47 -12.09 -2.10 3.16
C ASN A 47 -11.69 -1.88 1.69
N HIS A 48 -11.42 -2.96 0.96
CA HIS A 48 -11.10 -2.89 -0.47
C HIS A 48 -12.24 -2.25 -1.30
N GLU A 49 -13.48 -2.31 -0.80
CA GLU A 49 -14.64 -1.71 -1.42
C GLU A 49 -14.46 -0.22 -1.67
N THR A 50 -13.99 0.54 -0.68
CA THR A 50 -13.75 1.99 -0.82
C THR A 50 -12.81 2.30 -1.97
N ILE A 51 -11.75 1.50 -2.17
CA ILE A 51 -10.83 1.74 -3.29
C ILE A 51 -11.45 1.37 -4.63
N ILE A 52 -12.24 0.30 -4.73
CA ILE A 52 -12.96 -0.02 -5.97
C ILE A 52 -13.90 1.11 -6.36
N ARG A 53 -14.60 1.72 -5.41
CA ARG A 53 -15.43 2.92 -5.63
C ARG A 53 -14.60 4.13 -6.05
N ALA A 54 -13.43 4.35 -5.44
CA ALA A 54 -12.50 5.40 -5.85
C ALA A 54 -11.97 5.19 -7.28
N VAL A 55 -11.69 3.95 -7.68
CA VAL A 55 -11.34 3.58 -9.06
C VAL A 55 -12.43 3.97 -10.04
N ALA A 56 -13.70 3.83 -9.66
CA ALA A 56 -14.82 4.27 -10.51
C ALA A 56 -14.84 5.80 -10.73
N LEU A 57 -14.43 6.59 -9.74
CA LEU A 57 -14.29 8.04 -9.88
C LEU A 57 -13.06 8.44 -10.71
N LEU A 58 -12.06 7.58 -10.79
CA LEU A 58 -10.83 7.83 -11.54
C LEU A 58 -10.97 7.51 -13.03
N LYS A 59 -11.82 6.57 -13.42
CA LYS A 59 -11.83 5.93 -14.75
C LYS A 59 -11.95 6.89 -15.94
N GLU A 60 -12.61 8.03 -15.79
CA GLU A 60 -12.94 8.93 -16.91
C GLU A 60 -11.89 10.01 -17.17
N ASN A 61 -11.24 10.51 -16.11
CA ASN A 61 -10.39 11.70 -16.17
C ASN A 61 -8.98 11.49 -15.59
N PHE A 62 -8.52 10.25 -15.56
CA PHE A 62 -7.23 9.90 -14.99
C PHE A 62 -6.39 9.15 -16.04
N PRO A 63 -5.04 9.31 -16.04
CA PRO A 63 -4.16 8.56 -16.94
C PRO A 63 -4.42 7.06 -16.90
N ASP A 64 -4.02 6.33 -17.93
CA ASP A 64 -4.27 4.89 -18.00
C ASP A 64 -3.60 4.17 -16.81
N PHE A 65 -4.40 3.48 -16.02
CA PHE A 65 -3.98 2.82 -14.79
C PHE A 65 -4.63 1.45 -14.65
N GLN A 66 -4.09 0.67 -13.73
CA GLN A 66 -4.68 -0.58 -13.28
C GLN A 66 -4.58 -0.70 -11.76
N TYR A 67 -5.65 -1.15 -11.11
CA TYR A 67 -5.68 -1.46 -9.69
C TYR A 67 -5.56 -2.96 -9.49
N LEU A 68 -4.50 -3.38 -8.80
CA LEU A 68 -4.22 -4.76 -8.45
C LEU A 68 -4.62 -5.02 -6.99
N ILE A 69 -5.31 -6.12 -6.76
CA ILE A 69 -5.69 -6.59 -5.42
C ILE A 69 -5.07 -7.96 -5.21
N CYS A 70 -4.18 -8.08 -4.20
CA CYS A 70 -3.56 -9.33 -3.78
C CYS A 70 -4.18 -9.80 -2.47
N GLY A 71 -4.65 -11.05 -2.44
CA GLY A 71 -5.27 -11.69 -1.31
C GLY A 71 -6.49 -12.50 -1.72
N HIS A 72 -7.07 -13.19 -0.76
CA HIS A 72 -8.33 -13.90 -0.90
C HIS A 72 -9.17 -13.69 0.36
N GLY A 73 -10.46 -14.00 0.33
CA GLY A 73 -11.33 -13.85 1.47
C GLY A 73 -12.81 -13.91 1.10
N VAL A 74 -13.66 -13.90 2.11
CA VAL A 74 -15.10 -14.11 1.96
C VAL A 74 -15.82 -13.04 1.14
N LEU A 75 -15.21 -11.87 0.94
CA LEU A 75 -15.81 -10.79 0.17
C LEU A 75 -15.37 -10.78 -1.31
N GLU A 76 -14.59 -11.74 -1.79
CA GLU A 76 -14.06 -11.71 -3.16
C GLU A 76 -15.17 -11.58 -4.21
N ASP A 77 -16.20 -12.42 -4.15
CA ASP A 77 -17.30 -12.38 -5.11
C ASP A 77 -18.08 -11.07 -5.05
N GLN A 78 -18.30 -10.54 -3.84
CA GLN A 78 -18.96 -9.24 -3.64
C GLN A 78 -18.13 -8.11 -4.27
N LEU A 79 -16.82 -8.09 -4.05
CA LEU A 79 -15.91 -7.06 -4.60
C LEU A 79 -15.81 -7.14 -6.13
N ARG A 80 -15.81 -8.35 -6.70
CA ARG A 80 -15.88 -8.56 -8.16
C ARG A 80 -17.22 -8.09 -8.72
N GLY A 81 -18.33 -8.40 -8.04
CA GLY A 81 -19.67 -7.91 -8.38
C GLY A 81 -19.75 -6.39 -8.38
N LEU A 82 -19.17 -5.74 -7.35
CA LEU A 82 -19.11 -4.29 -7.26
C LEU A 82 -18.29 -3.67 -8.40
N ALA A 83 -17.13 -4.25 -8.75
CA ALA A 83 -16.34 -3.77 -9.89
C ALA A 83 -17.11 -3.82 -11.20
N LYS A 84 -17.91 -4.88 -11.42
CA LYS A 84 -18.79 -5.02 -12.58
C LYS A 84 -19.94 -4.02 -12.56
N GLU A 85 -20.62 -3.86 -11.44
CA GLU A 85 -21.71 -2.88 -11.26
C GLU A 85 -21.24 -1.45 -11.61
N LEU A 86 -20.04 -1.08 -11.12
CA LEU A 86 -19.43 0.22 -11.37
C LEU A 86 -18.75 0.33 -12.75
N LYS A 87 -18.76 -0.75 -13.56
CA LYS A 87 -18.13 -0.82 -14.88
C LYS A 87 -16.63 -0.48 -14.84
N VAL A 88 -15.92 -1.07 -13.89
CA VAL A 88 -14.45 -0.92 -13.72
C VAL A 88 -13.71 -2.26 -13.66
N GLU A 89 -14.35 -3.36 -14.05
CA GLU A 89 -13.76 -4.70 -14.05
C GLU A 89 -12.49 -4.81 -14.90
N GLU A 90 -12.37 -4.00 -15.95
CA GLU A 90 -11.15 -3.93 -16.77
C GLU A 90 -10.01 -3.14 -16.09
N LYS A 91 -10.33 -2.28 -15.11
CA LYS A 91 -9.37 -1.51 -14.33
C LYS A 91 -8.96 -2.23 -13.04
N VAL A 92 -9.77 -3.14 -12.52
CA VAL A 92 -9.54 -3.87 -11.26
C VAL A 92 -9.14 -5.31 -11.56
N ARG A 93 -7.96 -5.72 -11.09
CA ARG A 93 -7.47 -7.07 -11.29
C ARG A 93 -7.19 -7.75 -9.95
N PHE A 94 -7.93 -8.80 -9.66
CA PHE A 94 -7.72 -9.65 -8.50
C PHE A 94 -6.66 -10.70 -8.84
N LEU A 95 -5.52 -10.67 -8.13
CA LEU A 95 -4.40 -11.58 -8.34
C LEU A 95 -4.44 -12.82 -7.43
N GLY A 96 -5.42 -12.87 -6.52
CA GLY A 96 -5.51 -13.93 -5.51
C GLY A 96 -4.37 -13.88 -4.50
N TYR A 97 -4.15 -14.98 -3.79
CA TYR A 97 -3.01 -15.12 -2.90
C TYR A 97 -1.70 -15.21 -3.70
N ARG A 98 -0.67 -14.46 -3.24
CA ARG A 98 0.62 -14.37 -3.92
C ARG A 98 1.75 -14.64 -2.93
N GLU A 99 2.67 -15.53 -3.28
CA GLU A 99 3.90 -15.77 -2.51
C GLU A 99 5.03 -14.82 -2.91
N ASP A 100 4.96 -14.27 -4.12
CA ASP A 100 5.92 -13.33 -4.71
C ASP A 100 5.57 -11.86 -4.44
N MET A 101 4.99 -11.57 -3.28
CA MET A 101 4.56 -10.21 -2.92
C MET A 101 5.68 -9.17 -3.03
N ARG A 102 6.95 -9.55 -2.74
CA ARG A 102 8.11 -8.67 -2.92
C ARG A 102 8.24 -8.12 -4.35
N ASP A 103 7.89 -8.94 -5.34
CA ASP A 103 7.99 -8.57 -6.75
C ASP A 103 6.74 -7.80 -7.18
N ILE A 104 5.59 -8.12 -6.60
CA ILE A 104 4.32 -7.38 -6.79
C ILE A 104 4.41 -5.96 -6.22
N TYR A 105 4.97 -5.78 -5.01
CA TYR A 105 5.22 -4.42 -4.50
C TYR A 105 6.16 -3.64 -5.44
N GLY A 106 7.19 -4.31 -5.97
CA GLY A 106 8.17 -3.67 -6.85
C GLY A 106 7.59 -3.07 -8.13
N ILE A 107 6.48 -3.60 -8.66
CA ILE A 107 5.85 -3.10 -9.90
C ILE A 107 4.80 -2.01 -9.67
N ALA A 108 4.40 -1.76 -8.42
CA ALA A 108 3.39 -0.76 -8.10
C ALA A 108 3.97 0.65 -8.06
N ASP A 109 3.12 1.64 -8.33
CA ASP A 109 3.46 3.05 -8.25
C ASP A 109 2.92 3.69 -6.95
N ILE A 110 1.78 3.21 -6.45
CA ILE A 110 1.16 3.68 -5.20
C ILE A 110 0.54 2.48 -4.48
N PHE A 111 0.78 2.36 -3.19
CA PHE A 111 0.11 1.40 -2.31
C PHE A 111 -1.09 2.03 -1.62
N LEU A 112 -2.26 1.38 -1.71
CA LEU A 112 -3.53 1.83 -1.13
C LEU A 112 -3.91 0.92 0.04
N PHE A 113 -4.09 1.51 1.23
CA PHE A 113 -4.32 0.77 2.45
C PHE A 113 -5.48 1.35 3.27
N PRO A 114 -6.75 1.05 2.89
CA PRO A 114 -7.95 1.67 3.45
C PRO A 114 -8.49 0.99 4.71
N SER A 115 -7.69 0.18 5.41
CA SER A 115 -8.14 -0.62 6.55
C SER A 115 -8.79 0.22 7.65
N TYR A 116 -9.85 -0.30 8.27
CA TYR A 116 -10.50 0.33 9.43
C TYR A 116 -9.69 0.18 10.72
N GLN A 117 -8.95 -0.92 10.85
CA GLN A 117 -8.21 -1.22 12.07
C GLN A 117 -7.04 -2.17 11.79
N GLU A 118 -5.88 -1.85 12.35
CA GLU A 118 -4.70 -2.70 12.35
C GLU A 118 -3.93 -2.54 13.67
N GLY A 119 -3.23 -3.61 14.07
CA GLY A 119 -2.15 -3.53 15.05
C GLY A 119 -0.89 -2.94 14.41
N LEU A 120 0.13 -3.74 14.16
CA LEU A 120 1.22 -3.39 13.25
C LEU A 120 0.84 -3.86 11.83
N PRO A 121 0.56 -2.95 10.88
CA PRO A 121 0.12 -3.34 9.54
C PRO A 121 1.30 -3.82 8.67
N MET A 122 1.59 -5.13 8.69
CA MET A 122 2.73 -5.70 7.97
C MET A 122 2.71 -5.40 6.48
N ALA A 123 1.54 -5.50 5.82
CA ALA A 123 1.42 -5.17 4.40
C ALA A 123 1.80 -3.71 4.08
N LEU A 124 1.48 -2.76 4.98
CA LEU A 124 1.90 -1.38 4.85
C LEU A 124 3.43 -1.25 5.02
N LEU A 125 3.99 -1.94 6.02
CA LEU A 125 5.43 -1.93 6.28
C LEU A 125 6.23 -2.57 5.13
N GLU A 126 5.72 -3.65 4.53
CA GLU A 126 6.30 -4.31 3.34
C GLU A 126 6.29 -3.38 2.12
N ALA A 127 5.17 -2.69 1.88
CA ALA A 127 5.07 -1.70 0.81
C ALA A 127 6.06 -0.54 1.02
N MET A 128 6.16 -0.02 2.25
CA MET A 128 7.12 1.02 2.63
C MET A 128 8.57 0.56 2.41
N ALA A 129 8.93 -0.64 2.86
CA ALA A 129 10.26 -1.22 2.66
C ALA A 129 10.61 -1.40 1.17
N SER A 130 9.60 -1.72 0.35
CA SER A 130 9.72 -1.82 -1.12
C SER A 130 9.81 -0.46 -1.82
N GLY A 131 9.79 0.64 -1.08
CA GLY A 131 9.93 1.99 -1.62
C GLY A 131 8.66 2.55 -2.26
N LEU A 132 7.47 2.10 -1.86
CA LEU A 132 6.20 2.61 -2.40
C LEU A 132 5.72 3.86 -1.67
N PRO A 133 5.26 4.89 -2.38
CA PRO A 133 4.36 5.89 -1.84
C PRO A 133 3.07 5.25 -1.34
N VAL A 134 2.52 5.77 -0.25
CA VAL A 134 1.35 5.18 0.42
C VAL A 134 0.19 6.17 0.50
N ILE A 135 -1.03 5.67 0.22
CA ILE A 135 -2.27 6.33 0.62
C ILE A 135 -3.01 5.37 1.55
N CYS A 136 -3.18 5.73 2.81
CA CYS A 136 -3.77 4.86 3.82
C CYS A 136 -4.82 5.58 4.68
N SER A 137 -5.63 4.80 5.39
CA SER A 137 -6.53 5.34 6.42
C SER A 137 -5.76 5.84 7.64
N ASP A 138 -6.31 6.88 8.28
CA ASP A 138 -5.79 7.44 9.53
C ASP A 138 -6.22 6.57 10.72
N ILE A 139 -5.48 5.50 10.93
CA ILE A 139 -5.64 4.58 12.06
C ILE A 139 -4.33 4.49 12.85
N ARG A 140 -4.41 4.04 14.09
CA ARG A 140 -3.26 3.98 14.98
C ARG A 140 -2.06 3.27 14.35
N GLY A 141 -2.25 2.07 13.78
CA GLY A 141 -1.17 1.32 13.16
C GLY A 141 -0.50 2.04 11.98
N SER A 142 -1.29 2.81 11.20
CA SER A 142 -0.75 3.63 10.10
C SER A 142 0.02 4.84 10.65
N ARG A 143 -0.47 5.53 11.69
CA ARG A 143 0.22 6.68 12.32
C ARG A 143 1.58 6.30 12.89
N ASP A 144 1.68 5.12 13.50
CA ASP A 144 2.95 4.61 14.07
C ASP A 144 4.04 4.42 12.98
N LEU A 145 3.65 4.13 11.75
CA LEU A 145 4.57 3.94 10.62
C LEU A 145 4.80 5.22 9.81
N MET A 146 3.74 5.96 9.48
CA MET A 146 3.76 7.04 8.48
C MET A 146 4.25 8.39 9.01
N GLU A 147 4.20 8.64 10.32
CA GLU A 147 4.61 9.88 10.99
C GLU A 147 4.00 11.15 10.33
N PRO A 148 2.79 11.56 10.74
CA PRO A 148 2.15 12.76 10.20
C PRO A 148 3.02 14.01 10.34
N GLU A 149 3.14 14.82 9.28
CA GLU A 149 3.86 16.09 9.28
C GLU A 149 2.92 17.30 9.27
N ARG A 150 1.83 17.19 8.52
CA ARG A 150 0.85 18.28 8.38
C ARG A 150 -0.57 17.71 8.29
N GLU A 151 -1.46 18.18 9.14
CA GLU A 151 -2.87 17.86 9.11
C GLU A 151 -3.69 19.02 8.49
N ALA A 152 -4.50 18.68 7.46
CA ALA A 152 -5.44 19.55 6.78
C ALA A 152 -6.75 18.74 6.54
N GLU A 153 -7.38 18.84 5.37
CA GLU A 153 -8.43 17.90 4.95
C GLU A 153 -7.89 16.47 4.85
N GLN A 154 -6.67 16.33 4.30
CA GLN A 154 -5.87 15.12 4.32
C GLN A 154 -4.67 15.30 5.25
N ILE A 155 -4.09 14.21 5.70
CA ILE A 155 -2.90 14.22 6.55
C ILE A 155 -1.69 13.87 5.69
N PHE A 156 -0.76 14.81 5.56
CA PHE A 156 0.45 14.63 4.76
C PHE A 156 1.58 14.06 5.60
N CYS A 157 2.26 13.06 5.05
CA CYS A 157 3.42 12.39 5.62
C CYS A 157 4.59 12.46 4.63
N LYS A 158 5.82 12.23 5.09
CA LYS A 158 6.99 12.13 4.19
C LYS A 158 6.80 11.08 3.10
N GLY A 159 6.18 9.97 3.43
CA GLY A 159 6.00 8.81 2.57
C GLY A 159 4.62 8.71 1.90
N GLY A 160 3.72 9.69 2.06
CA GLY A 160 2.40 9.59 1.45
C GLY A 160 1.32 10.46 2.08
N ILE A 161 0.09 10.01 1.97
CA ILE A 161 -1.12 10.71 2.43
C ILE A 161 -1.96 9.76 3.29
N MET A 162 -2.44 10.25 4.44
CA MET A 162 -3.42 9.53 5.25
C MET A 162 -4.80 10.20 5.12
N ILE A 163 -5.82 9.36 5.00
CA ILE A 163 -7.22 9.76 4.83
C ILE A 163 -7.94 9.60 6.16
N LYS A 164 -8.53 10.68 6.66
CA LYS A 164 -9.15 10.74 8.00
C LYS A 164 -10.33 9.79 8.16
N ASN A 165 -11.17 9.69 7.13
CA ASN A 165 -12.28 8.74 7.11
C ASN A 165 -11.99 7.63 6.10
N ALA A 166 -11.85 6.39 6.58
CA ALA A 166 -11.56 5.23 5.74
C ALA A 166 -12.62 4.96 4.65
N ASP A 167 -13.83 5.50 4.78
CA ASP A 167 -14.92 5.38 3.81
C ASP A 167 -14.98 6.54 2.81
N ASP A 168 -14.08 7.52 2.91
CA ASP A 168 -14.10 8.69 2.04
C ASP A 168 -13.51 8.37 0.66
N VAL A 169 -14.38 7.85 -0.19
CA VAL A 169 -14.08 7.46 -1.58
C VAL A 169 -13.45 8.61 -2.37
N GLU A 170 -13.99 9.83 -2.22
CA GLU A 170 -13.53 11.01 -2.95
C GLU A 170 -12.13 11.43 -2.50
N ALA A 171 -11.86 11.39 -1.19
CA ALA A 171 -10.53 11.70 -0.65
C ALA A 171 -9.46 10.72 -1.15
N TYR A 172 -9.76 9.42 -1.26
CA TYR A 172 -8.84 8.46 -1.89
C TYR A 172 -8.61 8.76 -3.36
N ALA A 173 -9.66 9.01 -4.14
CA ALA A 173 -9.55 9.36 -5.55
C ALA A 173 -8.74 10.64 -5.75
N GLN A 174 -8.98 11.66 -4.93
CA GLN A 174 -8.24 12.94 -4.96
C GLN A 174 -6.76 12.73 -4.60
N ALA A 175 -6.44 11.96 -3.57
CA ALA A 175 -5.06 11.66 -3.18
C ALA A 175 -4.30 10.95 -4.31
N VAL A 176 -4.93 9.97 -4.98
CA VAL A 176 -4.34 9.30 -6.15
C VAL A 176 -4.08 10.31 -7.28
N ARG A 177 -5.06 11.15 -7.66
CA ARG A 177 -4.88 12.19 -8.69
C ARG A 177 -3.75 13.15 -8.35
N GLN A 178 -3.67 13.57 -7.09
CA GLN A 178 -2.66 14.51 -6.61
C GLN A 178 -1.24 13.95 -6.71
N LEU A 179 -1.04 12.68 -6.40
CA LEU A 179 0.28 12.03 -6.43
C LEU A 179 0.69 11.65 -7.85
N ALA A 180 -0.23 11.14 -8.66
CA ALA A 180 0.05 10.62 -9.99
C ALA A 180 0.65 11.65 -10.96
N VAL A 181 0.32 12.93 -10.79
CA VAL A 181 0.86 14.01 -11.63
C VAL A 181 2.22 14.51 -11.17
N LYS A 182 2.80 13.90 -10.11
CA LYS A 182 4.05 14.33 -9.48
C LYS A 182 5.07 13.19 -9.39
N PRO A 183 5.62 12.69 -10.51
CA PRO A 183 6.52 11.52 -10.49
C PRO A 183 7.75 11.71 -9.60
N LYS A 184 8.33 12.91 -9.52
CA LYS A 184 9.45 13.19 -8.61
C LYS A 184 9.07 13.08 -7.14
N GLU A 185 7.82 13.44 -6.81
CA GLU A 185 7.30 13.32 -5.45
C GLU A 185 7.07 11.86 -5.07
N LEU A 186 6.56 11.03 -5.99
CA LEU A 186 6.43 9.59 -5.78
C LEU A 186 7.78 8.95 -5.43
N VAL A 187 8.84 9.28 -6.18
CA VAL A 187 10.19 8.79 -5.88
C VAL A 187 10.67 9.24 -4.49
N ARG A 188 10.49 10.52 -4.16
CA ARG A 188 10.88 11.07 -2.85
C ARG A 188 10.13 10.38 -1.70
N MET A 189 8.81 10.18 -1.86
CA MET A 189 7.98 9.50 -0.87
C MET A 189 8.40 8.03 -0.69
N GLY A 190 8.68 7.33 -1.78
CA GLY A 190 9.16 5.95 -1.74
C GLY A 190 10.49 5.83 -0.99
N GLN A 191 11.44 6.73 -1.24
CA GLN A 191 12.72 6.77 -0.52
C GLN A 191 12.54 7.06 0.98
N ALA A 192 11.62 7.98 1.32
CA ALA A 192 11.29 8.27 2.71
C ALA A 192 10.70 7.04 3.41
N ASN A 193 9.80 6.31 2.75
CA ASN A 193 9.19 5.09 3.26
C ASN A 193 10.22 3.97 3.47
N ALA A 194 11.10 3.73 2.50
CA ALA A 194 12.16 2.73 2.65
C ALA A 194 13.09 3.06 3.83
N SER A 195 13.48 4.33 3.98
CA SER A 195 14.28 4.81 5.11
C SER A 195 13.54 4.65 6.45
N ARG A 196 12.23 4.90 6.47
CA ARG A 196 11.41 4.72 7.67
C ARG A 196 11.26 3.24 8.03
N ALA A 197 10.98 2.38 7.05
CA ALA A 197 10.85 0.94 7.24
C ALA A 197 12.13 0.31 7.81
N ALA A 198 13.31 0.85 7.49
CA ALA A 198 14.57 0.37 8.04
C ALA A 198 14.68 0.49 9.57
N GLN A 199 13.89 1.35 10.20
CA GLN A 199 13.82 1.45 11.65
C GLN A 199 13.09 0.27 12.30
N PHE A 200 12.31 -0.47 11.50
CA PHE A 200 11.55 -1.66 11.90
C PHE A 200 12.19 -2.95 11.38
N ALA A 201 13.46 -2.92 11.00
CA ALA A 201 14.19 -4.12 10.56
C ALA A 201 14.14 -5.22 11.63
N SER A 202 13.97 -6.48 11.22
CA SER A 202 13.83 -7.62 12.13
C SER A 202 15.00 -7.75 13.10
N GLU A 203 16.23 -7.48 12.62
CA GLU A 203 17.44 -7.51 13.43
C GLU A 203 17.38 -6.48 14.58
N ARG A 204 16.94 -5.26 14.30
CA ARG A 204 16.79 -4.20 15.32
C ARG A 204 15.72 -4.54 16.34
N VAL A 205 14.62 -5.13 15.91
CA VAL A 205 13.54 -5.59 16.81
C VAL A 205 14.06 -6.68 17.72
N GLN A 206 14.78 -7.67 17.18
CA GLN A 206 15.39 -8.76 17.96
C GLN A 206 16.40 -8.24 19.00
N GLU A 207 17.29 -7.31 18.62
CA GLU A 207 18.23 -6.66 19.53
C GLU A 207 17.50 -5.93 20.67
N THR A 208 16.46 -5.18 20.34
CA THR A 208 15.63 -4.47 21.33
C THR A 208 14.97 -5.45 22.31
N MET A 209 14.40 -6.53 21.79
CA MET A 209 13.79 -7.58 22.60
C MET A 209 14.81 -8.24 23.53
N LYS A 210 15.98 -8.58 23.01
CA LYS A 210 17.06 -9.16 23.80
C LYS A 210 17.46 -8.25 24.97
N MET A 211 17.68 -6.97 24.71
CA MET A 211 18.00 -5.99 25.77
C MET A 211 16.91 -5.86 26.84
N ILE A 212 15.63 -5.97 26.45
CA ILE A 212 14.52 -5.94 27.39
C ILE A 212 14.54 -7.18 28.29
N TYR A 213 14.71 -8.38 27.72
CA TYR A 213 14.79 -9.62 28.52
C TYR A 213 15.99 -9.64 29.46
N GLU A 214 17.17 -9.18 29.01
CA GLU A 214 18.37 -9.09 29.86
C GLU A 214 18.23 -8.12 31.03
N ARG A 215 17.34 -7.12 30.93
CA ARG A 215 17.04 -6.19 32.05
C ARG A 215 16.00 -6.73 33.03
N LEU A 216 15.23 -7.72 32.64
CA LEU A 216 14.17 -8.32 33.46
C LEU A 216 14.62 -9.61 34.15
N ALA A 217 15.76 -10.17 33.74
CA ALA A 217 16.41 -11.33 34.36
C ALA A 217 17.34 -10.90 35.49
#